data_9053ee5f5cd50b01d3ec555bc9977aba
#
_entry.id   9053ee5f5cd50b01d3ec555bc9977aba
#
_cell.length_a   1.000
_cell.length_b   1.000
_cell.length_c   1.000
_cell.angle_alpha   90.00
_cell.angle_beta   90.00
_cell.angle_gamma   90.00
#
_symmetry.space_group_name_H-M   'P 1'
#
loop_
_entity.id
_entity.type
_entity.pdbx_description
1 polymer ?
#
loop_
_entity_poly.entity_id
_entity_poly.type
_entity_poly.pdbx_seq_one_letter_code
_entity_poly.pdbx_strand_id
1 'polypeptide(L)'
;MSLIRAENLSKVYETGKIKAEALKGLSFEIEQAAFASFAGPSGSGKTTLLNLIGCLDKPTSGILKVADKNVSHFDKRMAASFRGKTIGFIFQDFNLIPVLTVYENVEYPLLMIQNAPSSKRKRRILPLLDAVGMTEQKDKYPDQISGGQKQRVAIARALVTNPKLVLADEPTANLDHKTAYMVLNIMKKMKDDLGTTFIFSTHDQKIVSEAEIIYTLEDGELTGREVRKIHV
;
A
#
# COMPACT_ATOMS: atom_id res chain seq x y z
N MET A 1 16.92 -10.13 0.02
CA MET A 1 16.58 -10.07 1.47
C MET A 1 15.07 -9.93 1.59
N SER A 2 14.42 -10.82 2.34
CA SER A 2 12.97 -10.78 2.50
C SER A 2 12.56 -9.52 3.28
N LEU A 3 11.67 -8.71 2.72
CA LEU A 3 11.09 -7.54 3.41
C LEU A 3 9.90 -7.95 4.28
N ILE A 4 9.13 -8.95 3.81
CA ILE A 4 7.98 -9.48 4.53
C ILE A 4 8.10 -11.00 4.61
N ARG A 5 7.84 -11.53 5.80
CA ARG A 5 7.76 -12.97 6.05
C ARG A 5 6.58 -13.26 6.98
N ALA A 6 5.68 -14.09 6.51
CA ALA A 6 4.56 -14.61 7.26
C ALA A 6 4.71 -16.12 7.47
N GLU A 7 4.44 -16.60 8.68
CA GLU A 7 4.50 -18.01 9.07
C GLU A 7 3.21 -18.37 9.81
N ASN A 8 2.39 -19.26 9.21
CA ASN A 8 1.12 -19.73 9.76
C ASN A 8 0.21 -18.59 10.26
N LEU A 9 0.15 -17.49 9.48
CA LEU A 9 -0.54 -16.26 9.83
C LEU A 9 -2.05 -16.46 9.74
N SER A 10 -2.77 -16.28 10.84
CA SER A 10 -4.24 -16.39 10.87
C SER A 10 -4.89 -15.16 11.48
N LYS A 11 -6.11 -14.88 11.01
CA LYS A 11 -6.96 -13.82 11.56
C LYS A 11 -8.40 -14.28 11.70
N VAL A 12 -8.90 -14.22 12.93
CA VAL A 12 -10.30 -14.47 13.27
C VAL A 12 -10.89 -13.18 13.81
N TYR A 13 -12.04 -12.78 13.28
CA TYR A 13 -12.87 -11.71 13.84
C TYR A 13 -14.00 -12.33 14.66
N GLU A 14 -14.22 -11.79 15.84
CA GLU A 14 -15.29 -12.22 16.74
C GLU A 14 -16.30 -11.08 16.93
N THR A 15 -17.54 -11.31 16.55
CA THR A 15 -18.65 -10.36 16.76
C THR A 15 -19.78 -11.10 17.50
N GLY A 16 -19.84 -10.91 18.81
CA GLY A 16 -20.75 -11.67 19.67
C GLY A 16 -20.42 -13.17 19.64
N LYS A 17 -21.37 -13.99 19.16
CA LYS A 17 -21.20 -15.46 19.04
C LYS A 17 -20.67 -15.90 17.66
N ILE A 18 -20.55 -14.96 16.71
CA ILE A 18 -20.13 -15.28 15.34
C ILE A 18 -18.61 -15.12 15.26
N LYS A 19 -17.94 -16.18 14.80
CA LYS A 19 -16.51 -16.18 14.47
C LYS A 19 -16.36 -16.24 12.95
N ALA A 20 -15.66 -15.27 12.37
CA ALA A 20 -15.31 -15.24 10.97
C ALA A 20 -13.79 -15.39 10.82
N GLU A 21 -13.35 -16.49 10.26
CA GLU A 21 -11.95 -16.75 9.99
C GLU A 21 -11.57 -16.11 8.66
N ALA A 22 -10.98 -14.91 8.73
CA ALA A 22 -10.64 -14.13 7.56
C ALA A 22 -9.33 -14.55 6.90
N LEU A 23 -8.39 -15.13 7.66
CA LEU A 23 -7.12 -15.68 7.15
C LEU A 23 -6.79 -16.98 7.91
N LYS A 24 -6.33 -18.00 7.18
CA LYS A 24 -6.16 -19.36 7.65
C LYS A 24 -4.74 -19.88 7.42
N GLY A 25 -3.81 -19.62 8.35
CA GLY A 25 -2.47 -20.21 8.35
C GLY A 25 -1.59 -19.82 7.15
N LEU A 26 -1.64 -18.57 6.68
CA LEU A 26 -0.88 -18.13 5.52
C LEU A 26 0.62 -18.12 5.80
N SER A 27 1.40 -18.66 4.84
CA SER A 27 2.86 -18.62 4.88
C SER A 27 3.40 -18.12 3.53
N PHE A 28 4.15 -17.01 3.54
CA PHE A 28 4.72 -16.42 2.32
C PHE A 28 5.90 -15.49 2.64
N GLU A 29 6.67 -15.18 1.60
CA GLU A 29 7.76 -14.21 1.68
C GLU A 29 7.74 -13.25 0.48
N ILE A 30 8.03 -11.97 0.73
CA ILE A 30 8.16 -10.95 -0.32
C ILE A 30 9.51 -10.25 -0.15
N GLU A 31 10.29 -10.24 -1.22
CA GLU A 31 11.60 -9.60 -1.28
C GLU A 31 11.50 -8.06 -1.33
N GLN A 32 12.63 -7.39 -1.03
CA GLN A 32 12.74 -5.93 -1.20
C GLN A 32 12.65 -5.56 -2.68
N ALA A 33 12.15 -4.36 -2.96
CA ALA A 33 11.95 -3.80 -4.30
C ALA A 33 11.06 -4.66 -5.21
N ALA A 34 10.22 -5.54 -4.66
CA ALA A 34 9.23 -6.31 -5.40
C ALA A 34 7.99 -5.47 -5.75
N PHE A 35 7.34 -5.82 -6.87
CA PHE A 35 6.00 -5.35 -7.24
C PHE A 35 5.06 -6.55 -7.17
N ALA A 36 4.42 -6.73 -6.02
CA ALA A 36 3.63 -7.93 -5.72
C ALA A 36 2.13 -7.63 -5.64
N SER A 37 1.30 -8.61 -6.02
CA SER A 37 -0.15 -8.53 -5.90
C SER A 37 -0.71 -9.68 -5.07
N PHE A 38 -1.71 -9.36 -4.23
CA PHE A 38 -2.65 -10.35 -3.70
C PHE A 38 -3.93 -10.28 -4.52
N ALA A 39 -4.16 -11.32 -5.33
CA ALA A 39 -5.31 -11.46 -6.22
C ALA A 39 -6.35 -12.41 -5.62
N GLY A 40 -7.62 -12.19 -5.93
CA GLY A 40 -8.71 -13.07 -5.49
C GLY A 40 -10.06 -12.38 -5.46
N PRO A 41 -11.15 -13.12 -5.28
CA PRO A 41 -12.51 -12.56 -5.25
C PRO A 41 -12.72 -11.60 -4.07
N SER A 42 -13.81 -10.85 -4.13
CA SER A 42 -14.24 -10.03 -2.99
C SER A 42 -14.49 -10.94 -1.76
N GLY A 43 -14.07 -10.48 -0.58
CA GLY A 43 -14.21 -11.27 0.65
C GLY A 43 -13.13 -12.32 0.89
N SER A 44 -12.18 -12.54 -0.03
CA SER A 44 -11.13 -13.57 0.15
C SER A 44 -10.09 -13.25 1.25
N GLY A 45 -10.13 -12.09 1.88
CA GLY A 45 -9.22 -11.70 2.97
C GLY A 45 -8.09 -10.73 2.57
N LYS A 46 -8.03 -10.22 1.32
CA LYS A 46 -6.97 -9.33 0.83
C LYS A 46 -6.78 -8.08 1.68
N THR A 47 -7.84 -7.33 1.92
CA THR A 47 -7.80 -6.12 2.79
C THR A 47 -7.38 -6.47 4.21
N THR A 48 -7.85 -7.61 4.77
CA THR A 48 -7.42 -8.09 6.08
C THR A 48 -5.90 -8.33 6.08
N LEU A 49 -5.38 -9.02 5.07
CA LEU A 49 -3.95 -9.29 4.95
C LEU A 49 -3.12 -8.00 4.85
N LEU A 50 -3.54 -7.05 3.99
CA LEU A 50 -2.89 -5.75 3.88
C LEU A 50 -2.93 -4.98 5.21
N ASN A 51 -4.03 -5.05 5.96
CA ASN A 51 -4.15 -4.43 7.28
C ASN A 51 -3.19 -5.04 8.31
N LEU A 52 -2.97 -6.36 8.30
CA LEU A 52 -1.98 -7.01 9.16
C LEU A 52 -0.56 -6.59 8.79
N ILE A 53 -0.19 -6.66 7.50
CA ILE A 53 1.13 -6.23 7.00
C ILE A 53 1.35 -4.75 7.31
N GLY A 54 0.30 -3.94 7.19
CA GLY A 54 0.29 -2.51 7.49
C GLY A 54 0.28 -2.17 8.98
N CYS A 55 0.25 -3.15 9.88
CA CYS A 55 0.09 -2.94 11.32
C CYS A 55 -1.14 -2.09 11.69
N LEU A 56 -2.19 -2.11 10.86
CA LEU A 56 -3.49 -1.50 11.15
C LEU A 56 -4.34 -2.42 12.04
N ASP A 57 -4.09 -3.73 11.95
CA ASP A 57 -4.69 -4.77 12.77
C ASP A 57 -3.61 -5.76 13.25
N LYS A 58 -3.98 -6.70 14.11
CA LYS A 58 -3.08 -7.73 14.66
C LYS A 58 -3.53 -9.12 14.23
N PRO A 59 -2.61 -10.04 13.95
CA PRO A 59 -2.95 -11.43 13.73
C PRO A 59 -3.53 -12.06 15.01
N THR A 60 -4.38 -13.05 14.83
CA THR A 60 -4.88 -13.90 15.95
C THR A 60 -3.82 -14.92 16.34
N SER A 61 -3.10 -15.47 15.35
CA SER A 61 -1.98 -16.39 15.55
C SER A 61 -0.97 -16.31 14.41
N GLY A 62 0.17 -16.97 14.58
CA GLY A 62 1.26 -16.98 13.63
C GLY A 62 2.23 -15.82 13.83
N ILE A 63 3.22 -15.74 12.94
CA ILE A 63 4.30 -14.75 12.98
C ILE A 63 4.26 -13.90 11.72
N LEU A 64 4.32 -12.58 11.88
CA LEU A 64 4.47 -11.64 10.78
C LEU A 64 5.69 -10.74 11.03
N LYS A 65 6.67 -10.83 10.14
CA LYS A 65 7.85 -9.95 10.14
C LYS A 65 7.75 -8.98 8.95
N VAL A 66 7.96 -7.69 9.20
CA VAL A 66 8.02 -6.62 8.20
C VAL A 66 9.27 -5.79 8.47
N ALA A 67 10.13 -5.62 7.46
CA ALA A 67 11.41 -4.93 7.57
C ALA A 67 12.21 -5.37 8.81
N ASP A 68 12.40 -6.69 8.96
CA ASP A 68 13.12 -7.38 10.03
C ASP A 68 12.53 -7.22 11.45
N LYS A 69 11.32 -6.62 11.57
CA LYS A 69 10.60 -6.47 12.84
C LYS A 69 9.44 -7.47 12.92
N ASN A 70 9.36 -8.21 14.03
CA ASN A 70 8.16 -9.00 14.33
C ASN A 70 7.03 -8.05 14.77
N VAL A 71 6.09 -7.81 13.85
CA VAL A 71 4.98 -6.86 14.07
C VAL A 71 3.77 -7.50 14.77
N SER A 72 3.75 -8.84 14.91
CA SER A 72 2.63 -9.56 15.54
C SER A 72 2.35 -9.12 16.98
N HIS A 73 3.39 -8.67 17.68
CA HIS A 73 3.31 -8.30 19.10
C HIS A 73 3.32 -6.79 19.36
N PHE A 74 3.31 -5.96 18.30
CA PHE A 74 3.32 -4.51 18.49
C PHE A 74 2.09 -4.03 19.25
N ASP A 75 2.29 -3.15 20.23
CA ASP A 75 1.20 -2.37 20.79
C ASP A 75 0.77 -1.24 19.82
N LYS A 76 -0.29 -0.50 20.17
CA LYS A 76 -0.83 0.56 19.31
C LYS A 76 0.21 1.66 19.02
N ARG A 77 1.06 2.01 20.01
CA ARG A 77 2.08 3.06 19.87
C ARG A 77 3.23 2.61 19.00
N MET A 78 3.73 1.39 19.21
CA MET A 78 4.78 0.78 18.38
C MET A 78 4.29 0.64 16.93
N ALA A 79 3.08 0.13 16.70
CA ALA A 79 2.48 -0.01 15.38
C ALA A 79 2.37 1.35 14.67
N ALA A 80 1.87 2.40 15.34
CA ALA A 80 1.75 3.73 14.76
C ALA A 80 3.12 4.33 14.40
N SER A 81 4.10 4.22 15.29
CA SER A 81 5.47 4.70 15.04
C SER A 81 6.13 3.95 13.88
N PHE A 82 5.95 2.63 13.80
CA PHE A 82 6.49 1.79 12.73
C PHE A 82 5.85 2.11 11.38
N ARG A 83 4.50 2.20 11.31
CA ARG A 83 3.80 2.62 10.10
C ARG A 83 4.32 3.93 9.55
N GLY A 84 4.37 4.96 10.38
CA GLY A 84 4.79 6.29 9.95
C GLY A 84 6.21 6.35 9.38
N LYS A 85 7.11 5.45 9.79
CA LYS A 85 8.50 5.42 9.35
C LYS A 85 8.77 4.47 8.19
N THR A 86 7.93 3.44 8.02
CA THR A 86 8.27 2.28 7.19
C THR A 86 7.25 2.06 6.08
N ILE A 87 5.98 2.45 6.27
CA ILE A 87 4.89 2.05 5.40
C ILE A 87 4.14 3.27 4.84
N GLY A 88 3.94 3.30 3.53
CA GLY A 88 3.00 4.19 2.85
C GLY A 88 1.71 3.45 2.52
N PHE A 89 0.57 4.16 2.50
CA PHE A 89 -0.73 3.60 2.18
C PHE A 89 -1.38 4.31 1.01
N ILE A 90 -1.94 3.52 0.09
CA ILE A 90 -2.79 3.96 -1.02
C ILE A 90 -4.12 3.25 -0.84
N PHE A 91 -5.21 3.99 -0.71
CA PHE A 91 -6.55 3.45 -0.48
C PHE A 91 -7.41 3.56 -1.74
N GLN A 92 -8.41 2.70 -1.84
CA GLN A 92 -9.37 2.68 -2.94
C GLN A 92 -10.09 4.03 -3.12
N ASP A 93 -10.51 4.68 -2.02
CA ASP A 93 -11.20 5.97 -2.01
C ASP A 93 -10.25 7.17 -1.89
N PHE A 94 -8.97 6.98 -2.24
CA PHE A 94 -7.90 7.98 -2.18
C PHE A 94 -7.61 8.52 -0.77
N ASN A 95 -8.60 8.69 0.07
CA ASN A 95 -8.54 9.24 1.44
C ASN A 95 -7.74 10.56 1.52
N LEU A 96 -7.94 11.45 0.55
CA LEU A 96 -7.38 12.79 0.61
C LEU A 96 -8.17 13.65 1.62
N ILE A 97 -7.47 14.51 2.32
CA ILE A 97 -8.08 15.45 3.28
C ILE A 97 -8.71 16.58 2.47
N PRO A 98 -10.05 16.76 2.49
CA PRO A 98 -10.75 17.65 1.56
C PRO A 98 -10.39 19.13 1.71
N VAL A 99 -10.05 19.55 2.92
CA VAL A 99 -9.71 20.95 3.26
C VAL A 99 -8.24 21.30 3.04
N LEU A 100 -7.45 20.35 2.57
CA LEU A 100 -6.04 20.54 2.21
C LEU A 100 -5.87 20.51 0.69
N THR A 101 -5.00 21.37 0.18
CA THR A 101 -4.59 21.35 -1.22
C THR A 101 -3.86 20.05 -1.58
N VAL A 102 -3.59 19.82 -2.84
CA VAL A 102 -2.75 18.71 -3.34
C VAL A 102 -1.38 18.73 -2.66
N TYR A 103 -0.73 19.90 -2.62
CA TYR A 103 0.56 20.06 -1.95
C TYR A 103 0.48 19.69 -0.46
N GLU A 104 -0.48 20.24 0.26
CA GLU A 104 -0.65 20.02 1.69
C GLU A 104 -1.03 18.58 2.03
N ASN A 105 -1.81 17.89 1.19
CA ASN A 105 -2.08 16.47 1.34
C ASN A 105 -0.79 15.62 1.30
N VAL A 106 0.15 15.96 0.39
CA VAL A 106 1.45 15.28 0.30
C VAL A 106 2.38 15.71 1.44
N GLU A 107 2.29 16.97 1.89
CA GLU A 107 3.10 17.50 2.99
C GLU A 107 2.72 16.92 4.35
N TYR A 108 1.44 16.61 4.55
CA TYR A 108 0.87 16.23 5.84
C TYR A 108 1.65 15.12 6.58
N PRO A 109 2.06 13.99 5.94
CA PRO A 109 2.86 12.97 6.62
C PRO A 109 4.23 13.47 7.10
N LEU A 110 4.86 14.38 6.37
CA LEU A 110 6.16 14.95 6.80
C LEU A 110 6.03 15.85 8.03
N LEU A 111 4.92 16.54 8.15
CA LEU A 111 4.60 17.35 9.33
C LEU A 111 4.33 16.46 10.54
N MET A 112 3.38 15.54 10.41
CA MET A 112 2.85 14.78 11.54
C MET A 112 3.80 13.68 12.04
N ILE A 113 4.58 13.09 11.15
CA ILE A 113 5.42 11.91 11.46
C ILE A 113 6.89 12.32 11.67
N GLN A 114 7.43 13.18 10.81
CA GLN A 114 8.86 13.50 10.78
C GLN A 114 9.20 14.85 11.38
N ASN A 115 8.20 15.69 11.67
CA ASN A 115 8.38 17.08 12.11
C ASN A 115 9.45 17.81 11.28
N ALA A 116 9.44 17.59 9.95
CA ALA A 116 10.47 18.05 9.04
C ALA A 116 10.38 19.57 8.83
N PRO A 117 11.49 20.31 8.79
CA PRO A 117 11.47 21.75 8.52
C PRO A 117 11.00 22.04 7.08
N SER A 118 10.39 23.22 6.86
CA SER A 118 9.75 23.61 5.59
C SER A 118 10.65 23.42 4.37
N SER A 119 11.93 23.81 4.45
CA SER A 119 12.90 23.67 3.37
C SER A 119 13.13 22.20 2.96
N LYS A 120 13.13 21.28 3.93
CA LYS A 120 13.28 19.84 3.68
C LYS A 120 11.99 19.25 3.08
N ARG A 121 10.81 19.69 3.56
CA ARG A 121 9.52 19.26 3.00
C ARG A 121 9.41 19.64 1.53
N LYS A 122 9.63 20.91 1.19
CA LYS A 122 9.57 21.40 -0.19
C LYS A 122 10.49 20.61 -1.15
N ARG A 123 11.73 20.32 -0.71
CA ARG A 123 12.68 19.51 -1.50
C ARG A 123 12.23 18.08 -1.76
N ARG A 124 11.36 17.50 -0.92
CA ARG A 124 10.82 16.16 -1.12
C ARG A 124 9.51 16.16 -1.92
N ILE A 125 8.63 17.14 -1.65
CA ILE A 125 7.29 17.19 -2.23
C ILE A 125 7.33 17.52 -3.72
N LEU A 126 8.06 18.57 -4.11
CA LEU A 126 8.03 19.05 -5.50
C LEU A 126 8.49 17.99 -6.52
N PRO A 127 9.62 17.27 -6.33
CA PRO A 127 9.99 16.20 -7.24
C PRO A 127 8.98 15.04 -7.30
N LEU A 128 8.31 14.72 -6.19
CA LEU A 128 7.27 13.69 -6.20
C LEU A 128 6.03 14.15 -6.95
N LEU A 129 5.59 15.40 -6.77
CA LEU A 129 4.48 15.95 -7.54
C LEU A 129 4.79 15.99 -9.03
N ASP A 130 6.02 16.30 -9.40
CA ASP A 130 6.49 16.26 -10.79
C ASP A 130 6.47 14.83 -11.34
N ALA A 131 7.03 13.87 -10.60
CA ALA A 131 7.08 12.46 -10.98
C ALA A 131 5.69 11.82 -11.20
N VAL A 132 4.67 12.28 -10.46
CA VAL A 132 3.28 11.84 -10.65
C VAL A 132 2.48 12.77 -11.57
N GLY A 133 3.09 13.80 -12.17
CA GLY A 133 2.48 14.75 -13.09
C GLY A 133 1.39 15.61 -12.44
N MET A 134 1.63 16.11 -11.22
CA MET A 134 0.68 16.90 -10.42
C MET A 134 1.20 18.30 -10.05
N THR A 135 2.31 18.75 -10.62
CA THR A 135 2.92 20.05 -10.31
C THR A 135 1.98 21.22 -10.55
N GLU A 136 1.30 21.23 -11.70
CA GLU A 136 0.36 22.30 -12.08
C GLU A 136 -0.90 22.34 -11.22
N GLN A 137 -1.24 21.23 -10.55
CA GLN A 137 -2.43 21.09 -9.71
C GLN A 137 -2.13 21.24 -8.21
N LYS A 138 -0.89 21.57 -7.84
CA LYS A 138 -0.44 21.55 -6.44
C LYS A 138 -1.26 22.42 -5.47
N ASP A 139 -1.81 23.51 -5.98
CA ASP A 139 -2.60 24.48 -5.21
C ASP A 139 -4.11 24.21 -5.25
N LYS A 140 -4.57 23.18 -6.00
CA LYS A 140 -5.98 22.77 -6.08
C LYS A 140 -6.39 21.90 -4.89
N TYR A 141 -7.69 21.93 -4.59
CA TYR A 141 -8.30 21.05 -3.60
C TYR A 141 -8.75 19.71 -4.24
N PRO A 142 -8.99 18.65 -3.43
CA PRO A 142 -9.42 17.35 -3.95
C PRO A 142 -10.70 17.36 -4.79
N ASP A 143 -11.64 18.25 -4.52
CA ASP A 143 -12.88 18.40 -5.29
C ASP A 143 -12.67 19.02 -6.68
N GLN A 144 -11.54 19.67 -6.91
CA GLN A 144 -11.18 20.35 -8.16
C GLN A 144 -10.36 19.48 -9.11
N ILE A 145 -10.11 18.21 -8.76
CA ILE A 145 -9.28 17.28 -9.55
C ILE A 145 -10.01 15.96 -9.81
N SER A 146 -9.65 15.30 -10.94
CA SER A 146 -10.26 14.02 -11.34
C SER A 146 -9.86 12.86 -10.41
N GLY A 147 -10.60 11.73 -10.48
CA GLY A 147 -10.29 10.51 -9.72
C GLY A 147 -8.86 10.01 -9.95
N GLY A 148 -8.40 9.95 -11.21
CA GLY A 148 -7.03 9.56 -11.53
C GLY A 148 -5.98 10.56 -11.01
N GLN A 149 -6.31 11.86 -10.95
CA GLN A 149 -5.46 12.86 -10.32
C GLN A 149 -5.40 12.68 -8.81
N LYS A 150 -6.54 12.40 -8.15
CA LYS A 150 -6.59 12.06 -6.70
C LYS A 150 -5.71 10.86 -6.38
N GLN A 151 -5.75 9.82 -7.22
CA GLN A 151 -4.91 8.63 -7.03
C GLN A 151 -3.42 8.94 -7.15
N ARG A 152 -3.03 9.77 -8.13
CA ARG A 152 -1.64 10.22 -8.27
C ARG A 152 -1.15 11.02 -7.06
N VAL A 153 -2.01 11.85 -6.48
CA VAL A 153 -1.73 12.56 -5.21
C VAL A 153 -1.59 11.57 -4.05
N ALA A 154 -2.45 10.55 -3.96
CA ALA A 154 -2.36 9.52 -2.93
C ALA A 154 -1.05 8.71 -3.03
N ILE A 155 -0.55 8.44 -4.25
CA ILE A 155 0.77 7.82 -4.47
C ILE A 155 1.89 8.73 -3.96
N ALA A 156 1.90 10.00 -4.35
CA ALA A 156 2.91 10.95 -3.88
C ALA A 156 2.90 11.08 -2.35
N ARG A 157 1.71 11.15 -1.74
CA ARG A 157 1.56 11.17 -0.28
C ARG A 157 2.11 9.92 0.39
N ALA A 158 1.87 8.75 -0.19
CA ALA A 158 2.37 7.49 0.35
C ALA A 158 3.90 7.41 0.32
N LEU A 159 4.54 8.01 -0.70
CA LEU A 159 5.99 7.94 -0.93
C LEU A 159 6.79 9.06 -0.25
N VAL A 160 6.15 10.16 0.16
CA VAL A 160 6.85 11.36 0.63
C VAL A 160 7.70 11.13 1.88
N THR A 161 7.36 10.15 2.72
CA THR A 161 8.14 9.75 3.90
C THR A 161 9.33 8.86 3.58
N ASN A 162 9.51 8.47 2.31
CA ASN A 162 10.50 7.50 1.85
C ASN A 162 10.33 6.12 2.51
N PRO A 163 9.15 5.49 2.36
CA PRO A 163 8.84 4.23 3.01
C PRO A 163 9.59 3.07 2.36
N LYS A 164 9.84 1.98 3.11
CA LYS A 164 10.36 0.71 2.56
C LYS A 164 9.28 -0.09 1.84
N LEU A 165 8.02 0.12 2.23
CA LEU A 165 6.86 -0.62 1.76
C LEU A 165 5.71 0.34 1.45
N VAL A 166 5.06 0.16 0.31
CA VAL A 166 3.77 0.79 -0.02
C VAL A 166 2.72 -0.32 -0.13
N LEU A 167 1.63 -0.17 0.62
CA LEU A 167 0.46 -1.03 0.56
C LEU A 167 -0.66 -0.29 -0.17
N ALA A 168 -1.22 -0.90 -1.21
CA ALA A 168 -2.29 -0.33 -2.02
C ALA A 168 -3.50 -1.27 -2.04
N ASP A 169 -4.60 -0.86 -1.41
CA ASP A 169 -5.85 -1.63 -1.41
C ASP A 169 -6.71 -1.18 -2.58
N GLU A 170 -6.89 -2.04 -3.58
CA GLU A 170 -7.65 -1.81 -4.82
C GLU A 170 -7.31 -0.45 -5.48
N PRO A 171 -6.03 -0.16 -5.79
CA PRO A 171 -5.58 1.19 -6.17
C PRO A 171 -6.14 1.70 -7.49
N THR A 172 -6.83 0.87 -8.25
CA THR A 172 -7.36 1.18 -9.59
C THR A 172 -8.87 0.98 -9.72
N ALA A 173 -9.56 0.54 -8.66
CA ALA A 173 -10.98 0.17 -8.72
C ALA A 173 -11.92 1.30 -9.16
N ASN A 174 -11.60 2.55 -8.81
CA ASN A 174 -12.42 3.72 -9.12
C ASN A 174 -11.93 4.49 -10.37
N LEU A 175 -11.15 3.83 -11.25
CA LEU A 175 -10.53 4.45 -12.41
C LEU A 175 -10.95 3.76 -13.71
N ASP A 176 -11.02 4.53 -14.79
CA ASP A 176 -11.12 3.96 -16.13
C ASP A 176 -9.84 3.19 -16.49
N HIS A 177 -9.96 2.28 -17.46
CA HIS A 177 -8.86 1.38 -17.83
C HIS A 177 -7.56 2.10 -18.18
N LYS A 178 -7.62 3.18 -18.98
CA LYS A 178 -6.43 3.95 -19.40
C LYS A 178 -5.75 4.60 -18.19
N THR A 179 -6.53 5.19 -17.32
CA THR A 179 -6.05 5.83 -16.08
C THR A 179 -5.49 4.79 -15.10
N ALA A 180 -6.09 3.60 -14.99
CA ALA A 180 -5.61 2.50 -14.16
C ALA A 180 -4.19 2.07 -14.56
N TYR A 181 -3.94 1.85 -15.87
CA TYR A 181 -2.58 1.52 -16.34
C TYR A 181 -1.58 2.65 -16.15
N MET A 182 -2.00 3.90 -16.32
CA MET A 182 -1.14 5.06 -16.05
C MET A 182 -0.70 5.06 -14.57
N VAL A 183 -1.62 4.81 -13.64
CA VAL A 183 -1.35 4.74 -12.20
C VAL A 183 -0.38 3.60 -11.88
N LEU A 184 -0.58 2.41 -12.45
CA LEU A 184 0.32 1.26 -12.25
C LEU A 184 1.73 1.54 -12.78
N ASN A 185 1.84 2.17 -13.96
CA ASN A 185 3.13 2.54 -14.52
C ASN A 185 3.87 3.56 -13.64
N ILE A 186 3.15 4.52 -13.04
CA ILE A 186 3.73 5.43 -12.05
C ILE A 186 4.23 4.65 -10.84
N MET A 187 3.43 3.71 -10.30
CA MET A 187 3.84 2.88 -9.15
C MET A 187 5.09 2.04 -9.47
N LYS A 188 5.15 1.41 -10.66
CA LYS A 188 6.31 0.64 -11.12
C LYS A 188 7.56 1.54 -11.23
N LYS A 189 7.42 2.68 -11.90
CA LYS A 189 8.51 3.66 -12.01
C LYS A 189 9.01 4.09 -10.63
N MET A 190 8.12 4.41 -9.69
CA MET A 190 8.49 4.80 -8.33
C MET A 190 9.15 3.64 -7.56
N LYS A 191 8.74 2.38 -7.80
CA LYS A 191 9.43 1.19 -7.27
C LYS A 191 10.88 1.16 -7.75
N ASP A 192 11.11 1.32 -9.05
CA ASP A 192 12.44 1.25 -9.65
C ASP A 192 13.33 2.43 -9.22
N ASP A 193 12.80 3.66 -9.24
CA ASP A 193 13.54 4.87 -8.90
C ASP A 193 13.91 4.96 -7.40
N LEU A 194 13.06 4.44 -6.51
CA LEU A 194 13.20 4.58 -5.05
C LEU A 194 13.61 3.29 -4.33
N GLY A 195 13.60 2.14 -5.02
CA GLY A 195 13.81 0.84 -4.39
C GLY A 195 12.73 0.44 -3.37
N THR A 196 11.55 1.07 -3.45
CA THR A 196 10.43 0.81 -2.55
C THR A 196 9.68 -0.44 -2.99
N THR A 197 9.33 -1.32 -2.06
CA THR A 197 8.46 -2.47 -2.34
C THR A 197 7.00 -2.02 -2.42
N PHE A 198 6.30 -2.46 -3.46
CA PHE A 198 4.86 -2.24 -3.60
C PHE A 198 4.10 -3.54 -3.48
N ILE A 199 3.05 -3.54 -2.67
CA ILE A 199 2.09 -4.64 -2.59
C ILE A 199 0.70 -4.06 -2.80
N PHE A 200 -0.04 -4.61 -3.75
CA PHE A 200 -1.40 -4.20 -4.01
C PHE A 200 -2.38 -5.37 -4.00
N SER A 201 -3.60 -5.11 -3.57
CA SER A 201 -4.73 -6.02 -3.73
C SER A 201 -5.51 -5.65 -4.98
N THR A 202 -6.04 -6.64 -5.68
CA THR A 202 -7.01 -6.43 -6.75
C THR A 202 -7.78 -7.71 -7.08
N HIS A 203 -8.97 -7.56 -7.63
CA HIS A 203 -9.76 -8.64 -8.23
C HIS A 203 -9.78 -8.57 -9.76
N ASP A 204 -9.21 -7.52 -10.37
CA ASP A 204 -9.12 -7.36 -11.83
C ASP A 204 -7.90 -8.14 -12.38
N GLN A 205 -8.17 -9.20 -13.15
CA GLN A 205 -7.14 -10.07 -13.75
C GLN A 205 -6.18 -9.31 -14.67
N LYS A 206 -6.63 -8.24 -15.33
CA LYS A 206 -5.77 -7.41 -16.18
C LYS A 206 -4.75 -6.62 -15.35
N ILE A 207 -5.18 -6.16 -14.19
CA ILE A 207 -4.31 -5.44 -13.24
C ILE A 207 -3.36 -6.40 -12.53
N VAL A 208 -3.83 -7.62 -12.19
CA VAL A 208 -3.00 -8.69 -11.63
C VAL A 208 -1.82 -9.01 -12.54
N SER A 209 -2.04 -9.03 -13.88
CA SER A 209 -0.99 -9.35 -14.84
C SER A 209 0.18 -8.39 -14.87
N GLU A 210 0.02 -7.22 -14.27
CA GLU A 210 1.07 -6.19 -14.15
C GLU A 210 2.05 -6.43 -12.98
N ALA A 211 1.74 -7.38 -12.07
CA ALA A 211 2.60 -7.73 -10.95
C ALA A 211 3.73 -8.68 -11.35
N GLU A 212 4.90 -8.52 -10.69
CA GLU A 212 6.05 -9.43 -10.79
C GLU A 212 5.82 -10.71 -10.00
N ILE A 213 5.14 -10.59 -8.86
CA ILE A 213 4.79 -11.71 -7.99
C ILE A 213 3.29 -11.64 -7.71
N ILE A 214 2.60 -12.75 -7.98
CA ILE A 214 1.17 -12.86 -7.75
C ILE A 214 0.93 -13.95 -6.71
N TYR A 215 0.23 -13.59 -5.65
CA TYR A 215 -0.33 -14.53 -4.69
C TYR A 215 -1.84 -14.60 -4.88
N THR A 216 -2.39 -15.79 -5.10
CA THR A 216 -3.83 -16.01 -5.20
C THR A 216 -4.39 -16.32 -3.82
N LEU A 217 -5.38 -15.54 -3.38
CA LEU A 217 -6.05 -15.67 -2.09
C LEU A 217 -7.52 -16.01 -2.30
N GLU A 218 -7.96 -17.14 -1.76
CA GLU A 218 -9.35 -17.63 -1.82
C GLU A 218 -9.76 -18.10 -0.41
N ASP A 219 -10.92 -17.67 0.04
CA ASP A 219 -11.51 -18.06 1.33
C ASP A 219 -10.54 -18.01 2.53
N GLY A 220 -9.64 -17.02 2.53
CA GLY A 220 -8.65 -16.83 3.58
C GLY A 220 -7.40 -17.71 3.47
N GLU A 221 -7.20 -18.43 2.37
CA GLU A 221 -6.07 -19.33 2.11
C GLU A 221 -5.28 -18.89 0.88
N LEU A 222 -3.96 -19.12 0.88
CA LEU A 222 -3.12 -18.93 -0.31
C LEU A 222 -3.21 -20.20 -1.18
N THR A 223 -3.85 -20.08 -2.34
CA THR A 223 -4.06 -21.19 -3.30
C THR A 223 -3.02 -21.21 -4.42
N GLY A 224 -2.29 -20.10 -4.62
CA GLY A 224 -1.29 -20.03 -5.68
C GLY A 224 -0.22 -18.98 -5.45
N ARG A 225 0.95 -19.21 -6.06
CA ARG A 225 2.04 -18.24 -6.20
C ARG A 225 2.62 -18.33 -7.60
N GLU A 226 2.62 -17.21 -8.31
CA GLU A 226 3.24 -17.07 -9.64
C GLU A 226 4.33 -15.99 -9.58
N VAL A 227 5.49 -16.26 -10.20
CA VAL A 227 6.57 -15.28 -10.36
C VAL A 227 6.75 -15.06 -11.86
N ARG A 228 6.55 -13.82 -12.30
CA ARG A 228 6.71 -13.40 -13.68
C ARG A 228 8.03 -12.69 -13.89
N LYS A 229 8.81 -13.13 -14.86
CA LYS A 229 9.93 -12.35 -15.36
C LYS A 229 9.34 -11.25 -16.25
N ILE A 230 9.28 -10.03 -15.77
CA ILE A 230 8.98 -8.87 -16.62
C ILE A 230 10.22 -8.68 -17.48
N HIS A 231 10.11 -8.96 -18.78
CA HIS A 231 11.14 -8.56 -19.72
C HIS A 231 11.12 -7.03 -19.81
N VAL A 232 12.21 -6.41 -19.38
CA VAL A 232 12.52 -4.99 -19.55
C VAL A 232 12.80 -4.74 -21.03
#